data_edfc1509bbb73d2f305180af25f70b17
#
_entry.id   edfc1509bbb73d2f305180af25f70b17
#
_cell.length_a   1.000
_cell.length_b   1.000
_cell.length_c   1.000
_cell.angle_alpha   90.00
_cell.angle_beta   90.00
_cell.angle_gamma   90.00
#
_symmetry.space_group_name_H-M   'P 1'
#
loop_
_entity.id
_entity.type
_entity.pdbx_description
1 polymer ?
#
loop_
_entity_poly.entity_id
_entity_poly.type
_entity_poly.pdbx_seq_one_letter_code
_entity_poly.pdbx_strand_id
1 'polypeptide(L)'
;MKHGNNGLPINRRRALQLAGASALASVAPFATARAATRPIKVGLVTPTTGPLAPMGEADDYVLGIVRQTLKDGIVNSSGKYPVEIIVKDSQSSPNRAAEVAGELILQNNIDLMVVGATPENSNPVCDQCELNGVPCISTTTPWQPWFFGRGGDPKKGFDWTYHYFWGIEDIIETFTSIWNQVPTNKKVGLFLANDGDGNAWGDPKIGIPPILTKMGFEIFDPGRFQPLQQDFSAQVSAYKKAGVEIVCGVPIPPDFKNFWTQARQQGFHPKVVTMGKAYSFPSVMDAMGDIGVGLSQELWWTPANPFKSSLNGVSSADLAKNYEAATGRQWNGAVGFVHSMFEVAADVIKRAKDPTDKASLRDAIVDTELDTTVGHISWKKGPVRNVCKTPLVAGQWVKGEKHKYDLIVVANTEAAEIPVARKAIEIPY
;
A
#
# COMPACT_ATOMS: atom_id res chain seq x y z
N MET A 1 -81.55 40.34 -39.35
CA MET A 1 -81.41 39.07 -40.01
C MET A 1 -81.04 38.01 -39.02
N LYS A 2 -81.85 36.98 -38.89
CA LYS A 2 -81.80 35.90 -37.87
C LYS A 2 -80.80 34.90 -38.29
N HIS A 3 -79.95 34.42 -37.34
CA HIS A 3 -79.22 33.16 -37.50
C HIS A 3 -79.59 32.27 -36.28
N GLY A 4 -80.19 31.16 -36.67
CA GLY A 4 -80.65 30.14 -35.75
C GLY A 4 -79.53 29.28 -35.22
N ASN A 5 -79.69 28.90 -33.99
CA ASN A 5 -78.79 27.98 -33.24
C ASN A 5 -79.42 26.55 -33.27
N ASN A 6 -78.88 25.63 -34.00
CA ASN A 6 -79.29 24.21 -34.01
C ASN A 6 -78.36 23.40 -33.13
N GLY A 7 -78.68 23.35 -31.85
CA GLY A 7 -78.10 22.39 -30.91
C GLY A 7 -78.85 21.09 -30.90
N LEU A 8 -78.28 20.00 -31.33
CA LEU A 8 -78.81 18.64 -31.20
C LEU A 8 -78.68 18.12 -29.76
N PRO A 9 -79.75 17.56 -29.18
CA PRO A 9 -79.70 17.02 -27.82
C PRO A 9 -78.91 15.74 -27.72
N ILE A 10 -77.88 15.71 -26.92
CA ILE A 10 -77.10 14.52 -26.58
C ILE A 10 -77.95 13.67 -25.65
N ASN A 11 -78.38 12.47 -26.12
CA ASN A 11 -79.22 11.54 -25.41
C ASN A 11 -78.40 10.84 -24.29
N ARG A 12 -78.89 10.86 -23.05
CA ARG A 12 -78.24 10.29 -21.83
C ARG A 12 -77.78 8.84 -21.98
N ARG A 13 -78.38 8.06 -22.89
CA ARG A 13 -77.96 6.68 -23.18
C ARG A 13 -76.62 6.56 -23.94
N ARG A 14 -76.23 7.58 -24.74
CA ARG A 14 -74.94 7.57 -25.43
C ARG A 14 -73.79 8.04 -24.54
N ALA A 15 -74.06 8.83 -23.50
CA ALA A 15 -73.06 9.24 -22.52
C ALA A 15 -72.63 8.07 -21.60
N LEU A 16 -73.53 7.10 -21.33
CA LEU A 16 -73.21 5.90 -20.52
C LEU A 16 -72.49 4.82 -21.30
N GLN A 17 -72.55 4.79 -22.62
CA GLN A 17 -71.83 3.83 -23.45
C GLN A 17 -70.36 4.24 -23.72
N LEU A 18 -70.03 5.52 -23.57
CA LEU A 18 -68.68 6.07 -23.68
C LEU A 18 -67.89 6.00 -22.34
N ALA A 19 -68.60 5.86 -21.21
CA ALA A 19 -67.95 5.72 -19.89
C ALA A 19 -67.55 4.25 -19.57
N GLY A 20 -68.00 3.28 -20.33
CA GLY A 20 -67.70 1.86 -20.12
C GLY A 20 -66.45 1.33 -20.84
N ALA A 21 -65.86 2.08 -21.76
CA ALA A 21 -64.74 1.63 -22.57
C ALA A 21 -63.36 2.15 -22.11
N SER A 22 -63.26 2.92 -21.00
CA SER A 22 -62.03 3.52 -20.51
C SER A 22 -61.46 2.87 -19.23
N ALA A 23 -61.97 1.72 -18.80
CA ALA A 23 -61.56 1.03 -17.57
C ALA A 23 -60.61 -0.18 -17.82
N LEU A 24 -60.03 -0.31 -19.03
CA LEU A 24 -58.97 -1.27 -19.33
C LEU A 24 -57.67 -0.56 -19.74
N ALA A 25 -57.38 0.58 -19.07
CA ALA A 25 -56.12 1.25 -19.21
C ALA A 25 -55.13 0.73 -18.16
N SER A 26 -54.28 -0.17 -18.64
CA SER A 26 -52.88 -0.33 -18.18
C SER A 26 -52.70 -0.47 -16.66
N VAL A 27 -52.78 -1.70 -16.20
CA VAL A 27 -51.80 -2.16 -15.20
C VAL A 27 -50.47 -2.32 -15.96
N ALA A 28 -49.83 -1.21 -16.31
CA ALA A 28 -48.41 -1.22 -16.54
C ALA A 28 -47.77 -1.65 -15.23
N PRO A 29 -46.92 -2.68 -15.19
CA PRO A 29 -46.15 -2.93 -13.99
C PRO A 29 -45.38 -1.63 -13.73
N PHE A 30 -45.64 -0.99 -12.58
CA PHE A 30 -44.73 -0.02 -12.04
C PHE A 30 -43.40 -0.75 -11.86
N ALA A 31 -42.58 -0.75 -12.91
CA ALA A 31 -41.15 -0.97 -12.73
C ALA A 31 -40.78 0.05 -11.68
N THR A 32 -40.62 -0.39 -10.42
CA THR A 32 -40.04 0.41 -9.38
C THR A 32 -38.68 0.79 -9.94
N ALA A 33 -38.57 2.02 -10.44
CA ALA A 33 -37.30 2.62 -10.76
C ALA A 33 -36.51 2.55 -9.46
N ARG A 34 -35.63 1.53 -9.36
CA ARG A 34 -34.71 1.37 -8.22
C ARG A 34 -33.94 2.68 -8.21
N ALA A 35 -34.13 3.49 -7.17
CA ALA A 35 -33.43 4.76 -7.05
C ALA A 35 -31.95 4.49 -7.32
N ALA A 36 -31.35 5.27 -8.23
CA ALA A 36 -29.95 5.13 -8.55
C ALA A 36 -29.18 5.26 -7.23
N THR A 37 -28.44 4.20 -6.88
CA THR A 37 -27.64 4.19 -5.67
C THR A 37 -26.54 5.24 -5.81
N ARG A 38 -26.31 6.05 -4.77
CA ARG A 38 -25.20 6.99 -4.79
C ARG A 38 -23.85 6.24 -4.94
N PRO A 39 -22.84 6.86 -5.54
CA PRO A 39 -21.52 6.23 -5.58
C PRO A 39 -20.93 6.05 -4.19
N ILE A 40 -20.20 4.95 -4.00
CA ILE A 40 -19.33 4.75 -2.86
C ILE A 40 -18.01 5.44 -3.18
N LYS A 41 -17.60 6.37 -2.32
CA LYS A 41 -16.39 7.17 -2.50
C LYS A 41 -15.25 6.57 -1.71
N VAL A 42 -14.19 6.15 -2.40
CA VAL A 42 -12.94 5.66 -1.82
C VAL A 42 -11.88 6.75 -1.96
N GLY A 43 -11.35 7.24 -0.83
CA GLY A 43 -10.24 8.18 -0.82
C GLY A 43 -8.90 7.45 -0.83
N LEU A 44 -7.94 7.92 -1.61
CA LEU A 44 -6.54 7.50 -1.58
C LEU A 44 -5.64 8.70 -1.30
N VAL A 45 -4.79 8.59 -0.27
CA VAL A 45 -3.69 9.54 -0.03
C VAL A 45 -2.37 8.83 -0.33
N THR A 46 -1.57 9.43 -1.22
CA THR A 46 -0.31 8.84 -1.70
C THR A 46 0.72 9.93 -2.00
N PRO A 47 2.05 9.68 -1.84
CA PRO A 47 3.08 10.65 -2.17
C PRO A 47 3.41 10.60 -3.67
N THR A 48 2.67 11.33 -4.51
CA THR A 48 2.97 11.42 -5.94
C THR A 48 4.08 12.42 -6.26
N THR A 49 4.38 13.33 -5.32
CA THR A 49 5.47 14.31 -5.41
C THR A 49 6.36 14.31 -4.16
N GLY A 50 7.56 14.92 -4.26
CA GLY A 50 8.53 15.02 -3.19
C GLY A 50 9.46 13.80 -3.06
N PRO A 51 10.20 13.67 -1.95
CA PRO A 51 11.25 12.65 -1.78
C PRO A 51 10.75 11.20 -1.80
N LEU A 52 9.48 10.96 -1.51
CA LEU A 52 8.85 9.64 -1.52
C LEU A 52 8.08 9.36 -2.83
N ALA A 53 8.15 10.23 -3.84
CA ALA A 53 7.45 10.05 -5.11
C ALA A 53 7.68 8.66 -5.77
N PRO A 54 8.85 8.00 -5.64
CA PRO A 54 9.00 6.64 -6.14
C PRO A 54 8.01 5.63 -5.57
N MET A 55 7.48 5.85 -4.36
CA MET A 55 6.46 4.97 -3.76
C MET A 55 5.10 5.05 -4.44
N GLY A 56 4.78 6.18 -5.09
CA GLY A 56 3.56 6.40 -5.86
C GLY A 56 3.69 6.15 -7.36
N GLU A 57 4.85 5.72 -7.86
CA GLU A 57 5.10 5.62 -9.32
C GLU A 57 4.24 4.58 -10.06
N ALA A 58 3.64 3.63 -9.34
CA ALA A 58 2.74 2.64 -9.90
C ALA A 58 1.26 3.05 -9.86
N ASP A 59 0.91 4.09 -9.13
CA ASP A 59 -0.47 4.41 -8.75
C ASP A 59 -1.36 4.67 -9.97
N ASP A 60 -0.94 5.51 -10.90
CA ASP A 60 -1.74 5.86 -12.08
C ASP A 60 -2.13 4.62 -12.90
N TYR A 61 -1.18 3.71 -13.10
CA TYR A 61 -1.43 2.48 -13.82
C TYR A 61 -2.40 1.55 -13.07
N VAL A 62 -2.14 1.33 -11.78
CA VAL A 62 -2.98 0.46 -10.96
C VAL A 62 -4.39 1.03 -10.83
N LEU A 63 -4.52 2.33 -10.59
CA LEU A 63 -5.82 3.02 -10.56
C LEU A 63 -6.58 2.91 -11.88
N GLY A 64 -5.86 2.94 -13.01
CA GLY A 64 -6.45 2.69 -14.33
C GLY A 64 -7.10 1.30 -14.42
N ILE A 65 -6.38 0.25 -13.99
CA ILE A 65 -6.91 -1.12 -13.95
C ILE A 65 -8.11 -1.22 -12.99
N VAL A 66 -7.97 -0.69 -11.79
CA VAL A 66 -9.03 -0.74 -10.76
C VAL A 66 -10.29 -0.05 -11.27
N ARG A 67 -10.18 1.17 -11.79
CA ARG A 67 -11.33 1.91 -12.34
C ARG A 67 -11.98 1.17 -13.50
N GLN A 68 -11.19 0.56 -14.39
CA GLN A 68 -11.72 -0.25 -15.49
C GLN A 68 -12.45 -1.51 -14.97
N THR A 69 -11.92 -2.18 -13.96
CA THR A 69 -12.53 -3.37 -13.34
C THR A 69 -13.82 -3.01 -12.63
N LEU A 70 -13.87 -1.87 -11.95
CA LEU A 70 -15.02 -1.42 -11.16
C LEU A 70 -15.99 -0.49 -11.94
N LYS A 71 -15.78 -0.28 -13.25
CA LYS A 71 -16.58 0.65 -14.08
C LYS A 71 -18.08 0.41 -14.04
N ASP A 72 -18.47 -0.86 -13.91
CA ASP A 72 -19.88 -1.26 -13.84
C ASP A 72 -20.44 -1.21 -12.40
N GLY A 73 -19.62 -0.79 -11.43
CA GLY A 73 -19.96 -0.76 -10.00
C GLY A 73 -19.88 -2.12 -9.32
N ILE A 74 -20.04 -2.13 -8.00
CA ILE A 74 -20.02 -3.33 -7.16
C ILE A 74 -21.45 -3.74 -6.84
N VAL A 75 -21.75 -5.03 -7.05
CA VAL A 75 -23.02 -5.64 -6.64
C VAL A 75 -22.88 -6.12 -5.19
N ASN A 76 -23.76 -5.62 -4.35
CA ASN A 76 -23.89 -5.94 -2.95
C ASN A 76 -25.32 -6.46 -2.69
N SER A 77 -25.60 -7.07 -1.52
CA SER A 77 -26.93 -7.57 -1.16
C SER A 77 -28.02 -6.49 -1.15
N SER A 78 -27.66 -5.22 -0.90
CA SER A 78 -28.58 -4.08 -0.87
C SER A 78 -28.73 -3.37 -2.21
N GLY A 79 -27.83 -3.59 -3.18
CA GLY A 79 -27.90 -2.94 -4.49
C GLY A 79 -26.65 -3.06 -5.35
N LYS A 80 -26.64 -2.28 -6.43
CA LYS A 80 -25.45 -2.07 -7.27
C LYS A 80 -24.98 -0.63 -7.08
N TYR A 81 -23.73 -0.47 -6.66
CA TYR A 81 -23.15 0.82 -6.30
C TYR A 81 -22.01 1.19 -7.25
N PRO A 82 -22.06 2.33 -7.92
CA PRO A 82 -20.89 2.90 -8.59
C PRO A 82 -19.77 3.14 -7.56
N VAL A 83 -18.51 3.04 -8.00
CA VAL A 83 -17.35 3.35 -7.15
C VAL A 83 -16.62 4.55 -7.72
N GLU A 84 -16.39 5.55 -6.89
CA GLU A 84 -15.60 6.75 -7.21
C GLU A 84 -14.31 6.72 -6.40
N ILE A 85 -13.15 6.83 -7.06
CA ILE A 85 -11.84 6.87 -6.41
C ILE A 85 -11.28 8.27 -6.52
N ILE A 86 -11.09 8.93 -5.35
CA ILE A 86 -10.58 10.29 -5.22
C ILE A 86 -9.17 10.23 -4.66
N VAL A 87 -8.19 10.74 -5.42
CA VAL A 87 -6.76 10.69 -5.09
C VAL A 87 -6.28 12.06 -4.64
N LYS A 88 -5.47 12.09 -3.60
CA LYS A 88 -4.81 13.30 -3.10
C LYS A 88 -3.31 13.05 -2.88
N ASP A 89 -2.50 14.02 -3.29
CA ASP A 89 -1.05 14.00 -3.10
C ASP A 89 -0.69 14.52 -1.71
N SER A 90 0.02 13.70 -0.94
CA SER A 90 0.59 14.10 0.35
C SER A 90 1.86 14.95 0.23
N GLN A 91 2.43 15.08 -0.99
CA GLN A 91 3.67 15.79 -1.25
C GLN A 91 4.85 15.33 -0.37
N SER A 92 4.83 14.06 0.04
CA SER A 92 5.80 13.47 0.98
C SER A 92 5.89 14.21 2.32
N SER A 93 4.80 14.87 2.75
CA SER A 93 4.73 15.67 3.96
C SER A 93 3.64 15.15 4.91
N PRO A 94 3.96 14.85 6.18
CA PRO A 94 2.97 14.36 7.15
C PRO A 94 1.86 15.39 7.42
N ASN A 95 2.18 16.70 7.41
CA ASN A 95 1.19 17.74 7.58
C ASN A 95 0.23 17.79 6.39
N ARG A 96 0.75 17.68 5.17
CA ARG A 96 -0.10 17.65 3.96
C ARG A 96 -0.92 16.37 3.90
N ALA A 97 -0.36 15.24 4.33
CA ALA A 97 -1.10 13.97 4.41
C ALA A 97 -2.33 14.10 5.33
N ALA A 98 -2.16 14.68 6.52
CA ALA A 98 -3.28 14.97 7.44
C ALA A 98 -4.31 15.94 6.84
N GLU A 99 -3.83 17.02 6.20
CA GLU A 99 -4.68 18.04 5.58
C GLU A 99 -5.56 17.44 4.47
N VAL A 100 -4.94 16.72 3.50
CA VAL A 100 -5.70 16.14 2.39
C VAL A 100 -6.60 14.99 2.83
N ALA A 101 -6.26 14.27 3.89
CA ALA A 101 -7.17 13.30 4.51
C ALA A 101 -8.40 14.01 5.09
N GLY A 102 -8.22 15.14 5.77
CA GLY A 102 -9.32 16.00 6.24
C GLY A 102 -10.20 16.52 5.09
N GLU A 103 -9.59 16.94 3.96
CA GLU A 103 -10.34 17.35 2.76
C GLU A 103 -11.18 16.18 2.20
N LEU A 104 -10.60 14.97 2.07
CA LEU A 104 -11.33 13.80 1.61
C LEU A 104 -12.51 13.45 2.50
N ILE A 105 -12.34 13.54 3.82
CA ILE A 105 -13.34 13.21 4.81
C ILE A 105 -14.46 14.27 4.86
N LEU A 106 -14.10 15.54 5.00
CA LEU A 106 -15.03 16.61 5.35
C LEU A 106 -15.64 17.31 4.13
N GLN A 107 -14.90 17.39 3.02
CA GLN A 107 -15.35 18.09 1.81
C GLN A 107 -15.82 17.11 0.74
N ASN A 108 -15.06 16.03 0.49
CA ASN A 108 -15.44 15.03 -0.50
C ASN A 108 -16.43 14.00 0.04
N ASN A 109 -16.58 13.88 1.37
CA ASN A 109 -17.48 12.95 2.06
C ASN A 109 -17.20 11.49 1.62
N ILE A 110 -15.95 11.03 1.74
CA ILE A 110 -15.59 9.66 1.42
C ILE A 110 -16.23 8.67 2.40
N ASP A 111 -16.47 7.45 1.91
CA ASP A 111 -17.02 6.34 2.69
C ASP A 111 -15.93 5.45 3.28
N LEU A 112 -14.83 5.28 2.54
CA LEU A 112 -13.70 4.44 2.88
C LEU A 112 -12.40 5.14 2.50
N MET A 113 -11.38 5.06 3.36
CA MET A 113 -10.02 5.53 3.07
C MET A 113 -9.11 4.35 2.77
N VAL A 114 -8.21 4.51 1.80
CA VAL A 114 -7.04 3.65 1.62
C VAL A 114 -5.77 4.48 1.62
N VAL A 115 -4.69 3.98 2.21
CA VAL A 115 -3.42 4.72 2.32
C VAL A 115 -2.23 3.77 2.42
N GLY A 116 -1.11 4.17 1.85
CA GLY A 116 0.17 3.45 1.96
C GLY A 116 1.35 4.41 2.05
N ALA A 117 2.52 3.88 1.88
CA ALA A 117 3.85 4.47 1.91
C ALA A 117 4.53 4.38 3.29
N THR A 118 4.99 5.46 3.89
CA THR A 118 5.74 5.45 5.16
C THR A 118 4.87 5.79 6.37
N PRO A 119 5.37 5.64 7.61
CA PRO A 119 4.66 6.12 8.79
C PRO A 119 4.25 7.59 8.68
N GLU A 120 5.12 8.43 8.11
CA GLU A 120 4.88 9.88 7.93
C GLU A 120 3.70 10.15 6.99
N ASN A 121 3.40 9.23 6.06
CA ASN A 121 2.24 9.35 5.18
C ASN A 121 1.01 8.66 5.79
N SER A 122 1.16 7.42 6.26
CA SER A 122 0.05 6.56 6.68
C SER A 122 -0.55 6.96 8.03
N ASN A 123 0.31 7.30 9.03
CA ASN A 123 -0.16 7.58 10.39
C ASN A 123 -1.07 8.81 10.47
N PRO A 124 -0.68 9.98 9.90
CA PRO A 124 -1.56 11.16 9.95
C PRO A 124 -2.92 10.95 9.26
N VAL A 125 -2.94 10.17 8.16
CA VAL A 125 -4.20 9.83 7.47
C VAL A 125 -5.07 8.94 8.33
N CYS A 126 -4.48 7.89 8.91
CA CYS A 126 -5.20 6.98 9.81
C CYS A 126 -5.75 7.71 11.05
N ASP A 127 -4.98 8.66 11.62
CA ASP A 127 -5.43 9.45 12.76
C ASP A 127 -6.61 10.36 12.41
N GLN A 128 -6.63 10.95 11.21
CA GLN A 128 -7.80 11.68 10.72
C GLN A 128 -9.01 10.77 10.55
N CYS A 129 -8.81 9.52 10.12
CA CYS A 129 -9.88 8.54 10.00
C CYS A 129 -10.45 8.13 11.38
N GLU A 130 -9.58 7.86 12.37
CA GLU A 130 -10.01 7.58 13.75
C GLU A 130 -10.82 8.73 14.34
N LEU A 131 -10.32 9.95 14.19
CA LEU A 131 -10.96 11.16 14.74
C LEU A 131 -12.36 11.39 14.17
N ASN A 132 -12.56 11.06 12.89
CA ASN A 132 -13.78 11.37 12.15
C ASN A 132 -14.69 10.15 11.92
N GLY A 133 -14.35 8.97 12.46
CA GLY A 133 -15.16 7.76 12.29
C GLY A 133 -15.27 7.30 10.84
N VAL A 134 -14.14 7.29 10.11
CA VAL A 134 -14.07 6.81 8.72
C VAL A 134 -13.25 5.53 8.67
N PRO A 135 -13.80 4.41 8.14
CA PRO A 135 -13.04 3.18 8.01
C PRO A 135 -11.84 3.39 7.08
N CYS A 136 -10.68 2.86 7.49
CA CYS A 136 -9.43 3.03 6.77
C CYS A 136 -8.67 1.70 6.67
N ILE A 137 -8.19 1.39 5.48
CA ILE A 137 -7.30 0.28 5.19
C ILE A 137 -5.94 0.86 4.83
N SER A 138 -4.90 0.48 5.58
CA SER A 138 -3.54 0.98 5.36
C SER A 138 -2.54 -0.15 5.14
N THR A 139 -1.42 0.15 4.47
CA THR A 139 -0.36 -0.81 4.16
C THR A 139 0.99 -0.13 3.94
N THR A 140 2.02 -0.90 3.56
CA THR A 140 3.37 -0.45 3.15
C THR A 140 4.10 0.38 4.21
N THR A 141 3.82 0.10 5.46
CA THR A 141 4.51 0.60 6.65
C THR A 141 4.71 -0.59 7.58
N PRO A 142 5.89 -0.87 8.13
CA PRO A 142 6.02 -1.92 9.14
C PRO A 142 5.01 -1.71 10.26
N TRP A 143 4.37 -2.80 10.73
CA TRP A 143 3.21 -2.64 11.60
C TRP A 143 3.55 -1.98 12.95
N GLN A 144 4.78 -2.11 13.47
CA GLN A 144 5.16 -1.49 14.74
C GLN A 144 5.19 0.05 14.67
N PRO A 145 5.88 0.71 13.73
CA PRO A 145 5.81 2.17 13.60
C PRO A 145 4.39 2.66 13.27
N TRP A 146 3.60 1.88 12.55
CA TRP A 146 2.19 2.22 12.33
C TRP A 146 1.39 2.15 13.63
N PHE A 147 1.51 1.05 14.39
CA PHE A 147 0.69 0.80 15.57
C PHE A 147 1.16 1.60 16.78
N PHE A 148 2.42 1.43 17.19
CA PHE A 148 2.98 2.09 18.36
C PHE A 148 3.28 3.57 18.11
N GLY A 149 3.65 3.95 16.90
CA GLY A 149 3.86 5.35 16.50
C GLY A 149 2.61 6.22 16.63
N ARG A 150 1.44 5.59 16.57
CA ARG A 150 0.11 6.20 16.81
C ARG A 150 -0.41 6.00 18.24
N GLY A 151 0.40 5.49 19.17
CA GLY A 151 0.00 5.23 20.54
C GLY A 151 -0.94 4.03 20.71
N GLY A 152 -0.92 3.06 19.80
CA GLY A 152 -1.77 1.87 19.85
C GLY A 152 -1.58 1.04 21.13
N ASP A 153 -2.67 0.67 21.78
CA ASP A 153 -2.71 -0.26 22.90
C ASP A 153 -2.99 -1.67 22.36
N PRO A 154 -2.08 -2.64 22.52
CA PRO A 154 -2.27 -4.00 21.99
C PRO A 154 -3.53 -4.71 22.47
N LYS A 155 -4.11 -4.30 23.61
CA LYS A 155 -5.35 -4.87 24.15
C LYS A 155 -6.60 -4.25 23.52
N LYS A 156 -6.52 -3.00 23.08
CA LYS A 156 -7.67 -2.24 22.55
C LYS A 156 -7.65 -2.13 21.03
N GLY A 157 -6.48 -1.91 20.44
CA GLY A 157 -6.34 -1.59 19.02
C GLY A 157 -6.91 -0.21 18.70
N PHE A 158 -7.42 -0.09 17.48
CA PHE A 158 -8.09 1.10 16.93
C PHE A 158 -9.55 0.77 16.60
N ASP A 159 -10.40 1.79 16.49
CA ASP A 159 -11.82 1.58 16.19
C ASP A 159 -12.13 1.58 14.70
N TRP A 160 -11.41 2.36 13.91
CA TRP A 160 -11.73 2.62 12.50
C TRP A 160 -10.63 2.25 11.51
N THR A 161 -9.38 2.05 11.98
CA THR A 161 -8.22 1.83 11.10
C THR A 161 -7.66 0.42 11.20
N TYR A 162 -7.35 -0.16 10.06
CA TYR A 162 -6.84 -1.53 9.89
C TYR A 162 -5.63 -1.50 8.99
N HIS A 163 -4.64 -2.34 9.32
CA HIS A 163 -3.35 -2.33 8.66
C HIS A 163 -2.91 -3.73 8.27
N TYR A 164 -2.34 -3.88 7.10
CA TYR A 164 -1.70 -5.13 6.70
C TYR A 164 -0.33 -4.86 6.08
N PHE A 165 0.69 -5.36 6.71
CA PHE A 165 2.08 -5.38 6.26
C PHE A 165 2.92 -6.22 7.22
N TRP A 166 4.14 -6.56 6.82
CA TRP A 166 5.11 -7.23 7.68
C TRP A 166 5.60 -6.32 8.84
N GLY A 167 6.35 -6.90 9.76
CA GLY A 167 6.89 -6.21 10.92
C GLY A 167 8.42 -6.21 11.03
N ILE A 168 8.92 -5.58 12.09
CA ILE A 168 10.37 -5.50 12.37
C ILE A 168 10.96 -6.90 12.59
N GLU A 169 10.21 -7.83 13.19
CA GLU A 169 10.62 -9.23 13.35
C GLU A 169 10.86 -9.91 12.00
N ASP A 170 9.98 -9.70 11.01
CA ASP A 170 10.09 -10.30 9.68
C ASP A 170 11.27 -9.73 8.90
N ILE A 171 11.50 -8.40 9.04
CA ILE A 171 12.64 -7.75 8.37
C ILE A 171 13.98 -8.24 8.93
N ILE A 172 14.08 -8.50 10.24
CA ILE A 172 15.31 -9.00 10.85
C ILE A 172 15.63 -10.39 10.30
N GLU A 173 14.65 -11.29 10.23
CA GLU A 173 14.84 -12.63 9.67
C GLU A 173 15.19 -12.56 8.18
N THR A 174 14.50 -11.71 7.43
CA THR A 174 14.78 -11.46 6.01
C THR A 174 16.21 -10.96 5.80
N PHE A 175 16.66 -9.98 6.55
CA PHE A 175 17.99 -9.39 6.41
C PHE A 175 19.09 -10.36 6.85
N THR A 176 18.91 -11.02 7.98
CA THR A 176 19.89 -12.00 8.45
C THR A 176 20.00 -13.23 7.55
N SER A 177 18.92 -13.60 6.85
CA SER A 177 18.95 -14.66 5.84
C SER A 177 19.87 -14.31 4.65
N ILE A 178 20.01 -13.03 4.30
CA ILE A 178 20.99 -12.54 3.32
C ILE A 178 22.39 -12.58 3.91
N TRP A 179 22.60 -12.01 5.11
CA TRP A 179 23.91 -11.85 5.74
C TRP A 179 24.58 -13.20 6.03
N ASN A 180 23.80 -14.23 6.37
CA ASN A 180 24.29 -15.58 6.59
C ASN A 180 24.79 -16.29 5.31
N GLN A 181 24.51 -15.74 4.13
CA GLN A 181 25.01 -16.26 2.85
C GLN A 181 26.38 -15.67 2.47
N VAL A 182 26.81 -14.58 3.13
CA VAL A 182 28.07 -13.87 2.85
C VAL A 182 28.98 -13.95 4.07
N PRO A 183 30.22 -14.43 3.96
CA PRO A 183 31.17 -14.45 5.07
C PRO A 183 31.52 -13.04 5.55
N THR A 184 31.16 -12.69 6.79
CA THR A 184 31.40 -11.39 7.40
C THR A 184 31.95 -11.52 8.81
N ASN A 185 32.47 -10.42 9.36
CA ASN A 185 32.86 -10.33 10.78
C ASN A 185 31.67 -10.15 11.73
N LYS A 186 30.42 -10.17 11.20
CA LYS A 186 29.16 -9.94 11.94
C LYS A 186 29.04 -8.58 12.62
N LYS A 187 29.83 -7.59 12.20
CA LYS A 187 29.71 -6.22 12.72
C LYS A 187 28.79 -5.40 11.82
N VAL A 188 27.66 -4.96 12.40
CA VAL A 188 26.56 -4.27 11.73
C VAL A 188 26.58 -2.79 12.08
N GLY A 189 26.71 -1.92 11.10
CA GLY A 189 26.50 -0.48 11.23
C GLY A 189 25.04 -0.12 10.94
N LEU A 190 24.38 0.56 11.86
CA LEU A 190 23.00 1.01 11.68
C LEU A 190 22.97 2.37 10.99
N PHE A 191 22.19 2.49 9.91
CA PHE A 191 21.98 3.73 9.16
C PHE A 191 20.50 4.15 9.25
N LEU A 192 20.16 4.91 10.29
CA LEU A 192 18.79 5.20 10.69
C LEU A 192 18.55 6.70 10.78
N ALA A 193 17.47 7.15 10.11
CA ALA A 193 17.02 8.54 10.17
C ALA A 193 16.27 8.84 11.48
N ASN A 194 16.16 10.11 11.83
CA ASN A 194 15.27 10.59 12.88
C ASN A 194 13.86 10.77 12.32
N ASP A 195 13.24 9.64 11.97
CA ASP A 195 11.88 9.52 11.45
C ASP A 195 11.15 8.33 12.14
N GLY A 196 9.90 8.09 11.77
CA GLY A 196 9.08 7.04 12.38
C GLY A 196 9.67 5.64 12.24
N ASP A 197 10.18 5.30 11.05
CA ASP A 197 10.81 4.02 10.79
C ASP A 197 12.16 3.90 11.52
N GLY A 198 13.05 4.88 11.33
CA GLY A 198 14.40 4.85 11.92
C GLY A 198 14.38 4.81 13.44
N ASN A 199 13.44 5.51 14.07
CA ASN A 199 13.26 5.49 15.52
C ASN A 199 12.71 4.13 16.00
N ALA A 200 11.74 3.55 15.30
CA ALA A 200 11.21 2.22 15.63
C ALA A 200 12.25 1.10 15.42
N TRP A 201 12.97 1.13 14.29
CA TRP A 201 14.00 0.12 13.99
C TRP A 201 15.17 0.18 14.97
N GLY A 202 15.55 1.38 15.39
CA GLY A 202 16.66 1.57 16.32
C GLY A 202 16.26 1.59 17.80
N ASP A 203 15.02 1.25 18.14
CA ASP A 203 14.59 1.20 19.53
C ASP A 203 15.41 0.15 20.31
N PRO A 204 16.05 0.53 21.46
CA PRO A 204 16.93 -0.37 22.18
C PRO A 204 16.21 -1.50 22.91
N LYS A 205 14.88 -1.50 22.97
CA LYS A 205 14.09 -2.50 23.67
C LYS A 205 13.37 -3.46 22.70
N ILE A 206 12.77 -2.92 21.66
CA ILE A 206 11.88 -3.64 20.74
C ILE A 206 12.29 -3.57 19.27
N GLY A 207 13.32 -2.77 18.95
CA GLY A 207 13.86 -2.64 17.60
C GLY A 207 14.86 -3.73 17.22
N ILE A 208 15.63 -3.45 16.18
CA ILE A 208 16.63 -4.35 15.61
C ILE A 208 17.81 -4.66 16.56
N PRO A 209 18.38 -3.68 17.32
CA PRO A 209 19.61 -3.91 18.08
C PRO A 209 19.54 -5.07 19.08
N PRO A 210 18.53 -5.20 19.95
CA PRO A 210 18.50 -6.26 20.95
C PRO A 210 18.34 -7.65 20.32
N ILE A 211 17.69 -7.76 19.19
CA ILE A 211 17.46 -9.03 18.49
C ILE A 211 18.75 -9.48 17.79
N LEU A 212 19.39 -8.60 17.03
CA LEU A 212 20.66 -8.92 16.36
C LEU A 212 21.77 -9.25 17.35
N THR A 213 21.83 -8.56 18.50
CA THR A 213 22.80 -8.88 19.56
C THR A 213 22.60 -10.30 20.08
N LYS A 214 21.36 -10.76 20.29
CA LYS A 214 21.05 -12.15 20.67
C LYS A 214 21.44 -13.17 19.59
N MET A 215 21.41 -12.76 18.33
CA MET A 215 21.84 -13.59 17.19
C MET A 215 23.37 -13.59 16.98
N GLY A 216 24.14 -12.91 17.84
CA GLY A 216 25.59 -12.87 17.84
C GLY A 216 26.20 -11.84 16.87
N PHE A 217 25.44 -10.82 16.48
CA PHE A 217 25.95 -9.67 15.73
C PHE A 217 26.44 -8.58 16.70
N GLU A 218 27.56 -7.92 16.35
CA GLU A 218 28.05 -6.72 17.03
C GLU A 218 27.43 -5.48 16.39
N ILE A 219 26.70 -4.68 17.17
CA ILE A 219 25.99 -3.51 16.65
C ILE A 219 26.81 -2.23 16.87
N PHE A 220 27.02 -1.49 15.79
CA PHE A 220 27.56 -0.16 15.80
C PHE A 220 26.47 0.85 15.39
N ASP A 221 25.95 1.61 16.34
CA ASP A 221 24.93 2.64 16.13
C ASP A 221 25.56 4.06 16.30
N PRO A 222 25.78 4.81 15.21
CA PRO A 222 26.33 6.18 15.30
C PRO A 222 25.27 7.21 15.70
N GLY A 223 24.06 6.81 15.98
CA GLY A 223 22.90 7.68 16.25
C GLY A 223 22.06 7.97 15.01
N ARG A 224 21.08 8.86 15.17
CA ARG A 224 20.12 9.22 14.13
C ARG A 224 20.61 10.41 13.31
N PHE A 225 20.55 10.31 12.00
CA PHE A 225 20.73 11.45 11.12
C PHE A 225 19.39 12.14 10.82
N GLN A 226 19.42 13.40 10.38
CA GLN A 226 18.22 14.12 9.99
C GLN A 226 17.82 13.76 8.55
N PRO A 227 16.53 13.51 8.27
CA PRO A 227 16.06 13.30 6.89
C PRO A 227 16.49 14.44 5.97
N LEU A 228 16.87 14.09 4.72
CA LEU A 228 17.41 14.98 3.69
C LEU A 228 18.79 15.57 4.03
N GLN A 229 19.55 14.93 4.90
CA GLN A 229 20.95 15.27 5.17
C GLN A 229 21.80 15.11 3.90
N GLN A 230 22.70 16.06 3.66
CA GLN A 230 23.53 16.08 2.46
C GLN A 230 24.93 15.49 2.68
N ASP A 231 25.47 15.58 3.88
CA ASP A 231 26.81 15.11 4.22
C ASP A 231 26.77 13.97 5.24
N PHE A 232 27.29 12.80 4.82
CA PHE A 232 27.40 11.59 5.62
C PHE A 232 28.86 11.20 5.89
N SER A 233 29.82 12.09 5.64
CA SER A 233 31.25 11.81 5.75
C SER A 233 31.66 11.35 7.16
N ALA A 234 31.02 11.90 8.19
CA ALA A 234 31.27 11.51 9.58
C ALA A 234 30.81 10.06 9.87
N GLN A 235 29.61 9.68 9.39
CA GLN A 235 29.07 8.34 9.54
C GLN A 235 29.94 7.32 8.78
N VAL A 236 30.32 7.63 7.54
CA VAL A 236 31.20 6.76 6.73
C VAL A 236 32.55 6.55 7.43
N SER A 237 33.15 7.61 7.94
CA SER A 237 34.45 7.56 8.68
C SER A 237 34.31 6.71 9.95
N ALA A 238 33.18 6.85 10.68
CA ALA A 238 32.90 6.09 11.88
C ALA A 238 32.74 4.58 11.58
N TYR A 239 32.01 4.19 10.51
CA TYR A 239 31.88 2.80 10.09
C TYR A 239 33.22 2.19 9.68
N LYS A 240 34.06 2.92 8.92
CA LYS A 240 35.40 2.46 8.57
C LYS A 240 36.25 2.20 9.81
N LYS A 241 36.29 3.14 10.75
CA LYS A 241 37.04 3.02 12.00
C LYS A 241 36.56 1.84 12.85
N ALA A 242 35.26 1.59 12.88
CA ALA A 242 34.65 0.49 13.61
C ALA A 242 34.85 -0.88 12.91
N GLY A 243 35.30 -0.91 11.65
CA GLY A 243 35.44 -2.15 10.88
C GLY A 243 34.11 -2.80 10.52
N VAL A 244 33.09 -1.98 10.21
CA VAL A 244 31.76 -2.45 9.82
C VAL A 244 31.83 -3.16 8.47
N GLU A 245 31.33 -4.40 8.39
CA GLU A 245 31.20 -5.17 7.14
C GLU A 245 29.76 -5.33 6.66
N ILE A 246 28.78 -5.07 7.52
CA ILE A 246 27.34 -5.07 7.19
C ILE A 246 26.78 -3.70 7.52
N VAL A 247 26.06 -3.06 6.57
CA VAL A 247 25.31 -1.83 6.85
C VAL A 247 23.82 -2.13 6.69
N CYS A 248 23.03 -1.72 7.69
CA CYS A 248 21.61 -1.98 7.76
C CYS A 248 20.86 -0.70 8.15
N GLY A 249 19.72 -0.45 7.54
CA GLY A 249 18.91 0.71 7.86
C GLY A 249 17.62 0.84 7.04
N VAL A 250 16.94 1.98 7.22
CA VAL A 250 15.66 2.26 6.56
C VAL A 250 15.53 3.74 6.12
N PRO A 251 16.54 4.30 5.45
CA PRO A 251 16.51 5.68 4.97
C PRO A 251 15.56 5.85 3.78
N ILE A 252 15.17 7.10 3.51
CA ILE A 252 14.49 7.45 2.25
C ILE A 252 15.49 7.42 1.07
N PRO A 253 15.03 7.29 -0.19
CA PRO A 253 15.92 7.17 -1.35
C PRO A 253 17.01 8.24 -1.47
N PRO A 254 16.75 9.55 -1.34
CA PRO A 254 17.82 10.56 -1.50
C PRO A 254 18.90 10.47 -0.42
N ASP A 255 18.56 10.16 0.84
CA ASP A 255 19.52 10.03 1.93
C ASP A 255 20.47 8.85 1.70
N PHE A 256 19.91 7.69 1.29
CA PHE A 256 20.74 6.54 0.95
C PHE A 256 21.64 6.80 -0.24
N LYS A 257 21.15 7.42 -1.30
CA LYS A 257 21.97 7.76 -2.48
C LYS A 257 23.14 8.63 -2.11
N ASN A 258 22.92 9.67 -1.29
CA ASN A 258 23.98 10.57 -0.81
C ASN A 258 24.99 9.80 0.03
N PHE A 259 24.52 9.03 1.03
CA PHE A 259 25.39 8.20 1.87
C PHE A 259 26.20 7.21 1.04
N TRP A 260 25.57 6.44 0.15
CA TRP A 260 26.25 5.41 -0.60
C TRP A 260 27.28 5.96 -1.60
N THR A 261 26.96 7.07 -2.25
CA THR A 261 27.90 7.79 -3.11
C THR A 261 29.16 8.21 -2.33
N GLN A 262 28.97 8.83 -1.15
CA GLN A 262 30.09 9.27 -0.29
C GLN A 262 30.86 8.07 0.28
N ALA A 263 30.18 7.00 0.64
CA ALA A 263 30.79 5.75 1.10
C ALA A 263 31.75 5.17 0.04
N ARG A 264 31.30 5.10 -1.21
CA ARG A 264 32.12 4.63 -2.35
C ARG A 264 33.31 5.57 -2.61
N GLN A 265 33.10 6.88 -2.61
CA GLN A 265 34.17 7.89 -2.80
C GLN A 265 35.23 7.85 -1.71
N GLN A 266 34.86 7.54 -0.47
CA GLN A 266 35.78 7.44 0.66
C GLN A 266 36.42 6.05 0.80
N GLY A 267 36.17 5.12 -0.14
CA GLY A 267 36.72 3.76 -0.09
C GLY A 267 36.21 2.97 1.14
N PHE A 268 34.93 3.16 1.50
CA PHE A 268 34.26 2.28 2.45
C PHE A 268 33.62 1.12 1.69
N HIS A 269 34.09 -0.09 1.98
CA HIS A 269 33.74 -1.31 1.25
C HIS A 269 33.10 -2.35 2.19
N PRO A 270 31.86 -2.12 2.68
CA PRO A 270 31.14 -3.15 3.43
C PRO A 270 30.77 -4.32 2.50
N LYS A 271 30.85 -5.54 2.97
CA LYS A 271 30.50 -6.73 2.18
C LYS A 271 29.02 -6.83 1.85
N VAL A 272 28.18 -6.37 2.78
CA VAL A 272 26.72 -6.41 2.63
C VAL A 272 26.13 -5.05 3.03
N VAL A 273 25.22 -4.54 2.21
CA VAL A 273 24.39 -3.38 2.51
C VAL A 273 22.95 -3.77 2.25
N THR A 274 22.14 -3.72 3.30
CA THR A 274 20.73 -4.11 3.26
C THR A 274 19.87 -2.99 3.84
N MET A 275 19.03 -2.39 3.02
CA MET A 275 18.17 -1.26 3.45
C MET A 275 16.72 -1.54 3.18
N GLY A 276 15.86 -1.09 4.07
CA GLY A 276 14.44 -0.96 3.83
C GLY A 276 14.14 0.27 2.97
N LYS A 277 13.14 0.20 2.14
CA LYS A 277 12.54 1.25 1.28
C LYS A 277 13.49 2.10 0.41
N ALA A 278 14.77 2.13 0.71
CA ALA A 278 15.74 3.09 0.16
C ALA A 278 15.92 3.00 -1.37
N TYR A 279 15.88 1.80 -1.92
CA TYR A 279 16.09 1.52 -3.35
C TYR A 279 15.18 0.41 -3.86
N SER A 280 13.98 0.30 -3.28
CA SER A 280 12.97 -0.68 -3.67
C SER A 280 12.34 -0.38 -5.04
N PHE A 281 12.75 0.72 -5.68
CA PHE A 281 12.20 1.22 -6.93
C PHE A 281 13.24 1.26 -8.04
N PRO A 282 12.95 0.74 -9.25
CA PRO A 282 13.86 0.75 -10.38
C PRO A 282 14.40 2.14 -10.74
N SER A 283 13.56 3.17 -10.62
CA SER A 283 13.95 4.57 -10.85
C SER A 283 15.12 5.03 -9.96
N VAL A 284 15.15 4.57 -8.71
CA VAL A 284 16.25 4.86 -7.79
C VAL A 284 17.51 4.10 -8.18
N MET A 285 17.40 2.83 -8.59
CA MET A 285 18.52 2.04 -9.07
C MET A 285 19.13 2.61 -10.35
N ASP A 286 18.30 3.05 -11.29
CA ASP A 286 18.77 3.74 -12.50
C ASP A 286 19.56 5.01 -12.18
N ALA A 287 19.09 5.77 -11.18
CA ALA A 287 19.78 6.98 -10.73
C ALA A 287 21.08 6.72 -9.96
N MET A 288 21.26 5.54 -9.34
CA MET A 288 22.51 5.12 -8.70
C MET A 288 23.49 4.49 -9.70
N GLY A 289 23.00 3.86 -10.72
CA GLY A 289 23.84 3.15 -11.69
C GLY A 289 24.52 1.92 -11.09
N ASP A 290 25.70 1.59 -11.62
CA ASP A 290 26.44 0.37 -11.27
C ASP A 290 26.85 0.28 -9.79
N ILE A 291 26.93 1.38 -9.06
CA ILE A 291 27.22 1.34 -7.62
C ILE A 291 26.09 0.73 -6.79
N GLY A 292 24.88 0.56 -7.37
CA GLY A 292 23.75 -0.11 -6.76
C GLY A 292 23.77 -1.64 -6.91
N VAL A 293 24.67 -2.21 -7.72
CA VAL A 293 24.76 -3.66 -7.90
C VAL A 293 25.25 -4.34 -6.61
N GLY A 294 24.58 -5.40 -6.20
CA GLY A 294 24.87 -6.11 -4.95
C GLY A 294 24.13 -5.58 -3.72
N LEU A 295 23.47 -4.41 -3.80
CA LEU A 295 22.60 -3.92 -2.73
C LEU A 295 21.43 -4.88 -2.52
N SER A 296 21.10 -5.15 -1.28
CA SER A 296 20.03 -6.08 -0.89
C SER A 296 18.94 -5.36 -0.06
N GLN A 297 17.72 -5.90 -0.08
CA GLN A 297 16.57 -5.27 0.57
C GLN A 297 15.50 -6.30 0.92
N GLU A 298 14.48 -5.85 1.64
CA GLU A 298 13.20 -6.52 1.69
C GLU A 298 12.48 -6.44 0.34
N LEU A 299 11.75 -7.48 0.00
CA LEU A 299 10.95 -7.54 -1.22
C LEU A 299 9.52 -7.94 -0.87
N TRP A 300 8.64 -6.97 -0.89
CA TRP A 300 7.25 -7.08 -0.41
C TRP A 300 6.34 -7.82 -1.38
N TRP A 301 6.64 -7.69 -2.67
CA TRP A 301 5.93 -8.30 -3.76
C TRP A 301 6.85 -8.44 -4.97
N THR A 302 6.65 -9.51 -5.73
CA THR A 302 7.42 -9.87 -6.91
C THR A 302 6.53 -10.62 -7.91
N PRO A 303 6.84 -10.59 -9.21
CA PRO A 303 6.17 -11.46 -10.19
C PRO A 303 6.20 -12.95 -9.85
N ALA A 304 7.15 -13.38 -9.02
CA ALA A 304 7.28 -14.76 -8.57
C ALA A 304 6.29 -15.15 -7.45
N ASN A 305 5.52 -14.21 -6.89
CA ASN A 305 4.47 -14.51 -5.91
C ASN A 305 3.42 -15.42 -6.56
N PRO A 306 3.02 -16.54 -5.92
CA PRO A 306 2.06 -17.50 -6.49
C PRO A 306 0.60 -17.03 -6.36
N PHE A 307 0.38 -15.77 -6.05
CA PHE A 307 -0.93 -15.20 -5.75
C PHE A 307 -1.62 -14.64 -6.99
N LYS A 308 -2.94 -14.44 -6.87
CA LYS A 308 -3.80 -13.90 -7.92
C LYS A 308 -4.71 -12.81 -7.35
N SER A 309 -5.03 -11.84 -8.19
CA SER A 309 -5.99 -10.79 -7.85
C SER A 309 -7.39 -11.35 -7.61
N SER A 310 -7.99 -10.98 -6.49
CA SER A 310 -9.40 -11.24 -6.20
C SER A 310 -10.37 -10.34 -7.00
N LEU A 311 -9.86 -9.22 -7.56
CA LEU A 311 -10.65 -8.30 -8.39
C LEU A 311 -10.91 -8.85 -9.80
N ASN A 312 -9.88 -9.42 -10.44
CA ASN A 312 -9.92 -9.77 -11.86
C ASN A 312 -9.23 -11.10 -12.20
N GLY A 313 -8.70 -11.83 -11.23
CA GLY A 313 -8.05 -13.13 -11.41
C GLY A 313 -6.66 -13.09 -12.03
N VAL A 314 -6.08 -11.91 -12.28
CA VAL A 314 -4.74 -11.75 -12.88
C VAL A 314 -3.68 -12.24 -11.89
N SER A 315 -2.73 -13.05 -12.36
CA SER A 315 -1.59 -13.51 -11.56
C SER A 315 -0.60 -12.38 -11.27
N SER A 316 0.22 -12.52 -10.21
CA SER A 316 1.30 -11.56 -9.93
C SER A 316 2.27 -11.43 -11.12
N ALA A 317 2.57 -12.53 -11.80
CA ALA A 317 3.42 -12.52 -13.00
C ALA A 317 2.79 -11.70 -14.15
N ASP A 318 1.49 -11.90 -14.42
CA ASP A 318 0.80 -11.15 -15.47
C ASP A 318 0.59 -9.69 -15.08
N LEU A 319 0.33 -9.39 -13.80
CA LEU A 319 0.20 -8.02 -13.31
C LEU A 319 1.49 -7.22 -13.56
N ALA A 320 2.67 -7.81 -13.22
CA ALA A 320 3.97 -7.21 -13.51
C ALA A 320 4.21 -7.04 -15.02
N LYS A 321 3.98 -8.10 -15.81
CA LYS A 321 4.15 -8.07 -17.27
C LYS A 321 3.28 -7.00 -17.93
N ASN A 322 2.04 -6.88 -17.50
CA ASN A 322 1.11 -5.89 -18.03
C ASN A 322 1.50 -4.46 -17.64
N TYR A 323 1.99 -4.26 -16.40
CA TYR A 323 2.55 -2.99 -15.96
C TYR A 323 3.73 -2.57 -16.85
N GLU A 324 4.70 -3.46 -17.06
CA GLU A 324 5.86 -3.18 -17.91
C GLU A 324 5.48 -2.89 -19.35
N ALA A 325 4.56 -3.66 -19.93
CA ALA A 325 4.11 -3.47 -21.30
C ALA A 325 3.37 -2.12 -21.50
N ALA A 326 2.59 -1.70 -20.50
CA ALA A 326 1.82 -0.47 -20.59
C ALA A 326 2.63 0.80 -20.28
N THR A 327 3.61 0.70 -19.38
CA THR A 327 4.35 1.86 -18.87
C THR A 327 5.77 1.99 -19.41
N GLY A 328 6.35 0.91 -19.94
CA GLY A 328 7.77 0.81 -20.28
C GLY A 328 8.70 0.81 -19.07
N ARG A 329 8.17 0.69 -17.83
CA ARG A 329 8.91 0.68 -16.56
C ARG A 329 8.99 -0.73 -16.01
N GLN A 330 10.09 -1.07 -15.37
CA GLN A 330 10.21 -2.31 -14.61
C GLN A 330 9.23 -2.29 -13.41
N TRP A 331 8.68 -3.45 -13.08
CA TRP A 331 7.82 -3.65 -11.91
C TRP A 331 8.52 -3.28 -10.59
N ASN A 332 7.74 -2.94 -9.58
CA ASN A 332 8.17 -2.78 -8.19
C ASN A 332 7.09 -3.28 -7.23
N GLY A 333 7.38 -3.32 -5.93
CA GLY A 333 6.46 -3.82 -4.91
C GLY A 333 5.14 -3.06 -4.81
N ALA A 334 5.13 -1.75 -5.16
CA ALA A 334 3.92 -0.94 -5.10
C ALA A 334 2.84 -1.41 -6.10
N VAL A 335 3.23 -2.03 -7.24
CA VAL A 335 2.26 -2.58 -8.20
C VAL A 335 1.31 -3.58 -7.53
N GLY A 336 1.84 -4.52 -6.73
CA GLY A 336 1.02 -5.49 -6.00
C GLY A 336 0.27 -4.87 -4.82
N PHE A 337 0.95 -4.04 -4.02
CA PHE A 337 0.35 -3.50 -2.79
C PHE A 337 -0.73 -2.44 -3.05
N VAL A 338 -0.53 -1.53 -4.00
CA VAL A 338 -1.59 -0.58 -4.39
C VAL A 338 -2.80 -1.33 -4.97
N HIS A 339 -2.55 -2.37 -5.79
CA HIS A 339 -3.63 -3.21 -6.31
C HIS A 339 -4.39 -3.90 -5.17
N SER A 340 -3.68 -4.48 -4.20
CA SER A 340 -4.29 -5.18 -3.06
C SER A 340 -5.14 -4.29 -2.16
N MET A 341 -4.79 -3.01 -2.00
CA MET A 341 -5.65 -2.08 -1.24
C MET A 341 -7.07 -2.00 -1.83
N PHE A 342 -7.16 -2.00 -3.15
CA PHE A 342 -8.45 -1.96 -3.84
C PHE A 342 -9.12 -3.34 -3.94
N GLU A 343 -8.36 -4.44 -3.86
CA GLU A 343 -8.93 -5.77 -3.67
C GLU A 343 -9.71 -5.84 -2.36
N VAL A 344 -9.07 -5.41 -1.27
CA VAL A 344 -9.69 -5.38 0.07
C VAL A 344 -10.84 -4.39 0.11
N ALA A 345 -10.67 -3.18 -0.44
CA ALA A 345 -11.73 -2.16 -0.47
C ALA A 345 -12.98 -2.65 -1.23
N ALA A 346 -12.79 -3.29 -2.39
CA ALA A 346 -13.90 -3.82 -3.18
C ALA A 346 -14.62 -4.98 -2.48
N ASP A 347 -13.88 -5.89 -1.84
CA ASP A 347 -14.43 -6.97 -1.05
C ASP A 347 -15.24 -6.46 0.15
N VAL A 348 -14.72 -5.47 0.86
CA VAL A 348 -15.41 -4.80 1.98
C VAL A 348 -16.72 -4.16 1.51
N ILE A 349 -16.71 -3.40 0.41
CA ILE A 349 -17.92 -2.79 -0.18
C ILE A 349 -18.93 -3.87 -0.56
N LYS A 350 -18.47 -4.98 -1.14
CA LYS A 350 -19.32 -6.11 -1.56
C LYS A 350 -19.98 -6.81 -0.38
N ARG A 351 -19.30 -6.96 0.77
CA ARG A 351 -19.79 -7.68 1.95
C ARG A 351 -20.54 -6.81 2.96
N ALA A 352 -20.31 -5.51 2.97
CA ALA A 352 -20.98 -4.59 3.88
C ALA A 352 -22.52 -4.72 3.75
N LYS A 353 -23.22 -4.72 4.88
CA LYS A 353 -24.70 -4.77 4.88
C LYS A 353 -25.32 -3.56 4.18
N ASP A 354 -24.73 -2.39 4.47
CA ASP A 354 -25.01 -1.12 3.80
C ASP A 354 -23.67 -0.43 3.49
N PRO A 355 -23.20 -0.43 2.24
CA PRO A 355 -21.91 0.19 1.90
C PRO A 355 -21.95 1.72 1.93
N THR A 356 -23.11 2.33 2.18
CA THR A 356 -23.25 3.77 2.40
C THR A 356 -23.13 4.17 3.86
N ASP A 357 -23.11 3.20 4.78
CA ASP A 357 -22.88 3.38 6.21
C ASP A 357 -21.44 3.01 6.58
N LYS A 358 -20.72 3.96 7.17
CA LYS A 358 -19.32 3.81 7.57
C LYS A 358 -19.13 2.71 8.63
N ALA A 359 -20.06 2.55 9.56
CA ALA A 359 -19.98 1.50 10.55
C ALA A 359 -20.14 0.11 9.91
N SER A 360 -21.04 -0.02 8.93
CA SER A 360 -21.20 -1.27 8.17
C SER A 360 -19.96 -1.62 7.35
N LEU A 361 -19.27 -0.62 6.75
CA LEU A 361 -17.99 -0.84 6.08
C LEU A 361 -16.90 -1.28 7.07
N ARG A 362 -16.78 -0.61 8.22
CA ARG A 362 -15.83 -1.00 9.29
C ARG A 362 -16.07 -2.44 9.74
N ASP A 363 -17.29 -2.83 9.99
CA ASP A 363 -17.64 -4.18 10.44
C ASP A 363 -17.27 -5.22 9.35
N ALA A 364 -17.46 -4.87 8.07
CA ALA A 364 -17.02 -5.71 6.96
C ALA A 364 -15.49 -5.82 6.87
N ILE A 365 -14.72 -4.78 7.26
CA ILE A 365 -13.25 -4.89 7.35
C ILE A 365 -12.87 -5.92 8.41
N VAL A 366 -13.45 -5.86 9.61
CA VAL A 366 -13.16 -6.82 10.70
C VAL A 366 -13.31 -8.27 10.25
N ASP A 367 -14.31 -8.55 9.41
CA ASP A 367 -14.65 -9.88 8.93
C ASP A 367 -13.92 -10.30 7.65
N THR A 368 -12.90 -9.56 7.23
CA THR A 368 -12.14 -9.89 6.02
C THR A 368 -11.39 -11.22 6.16
N GLU A 369 -11.56 -12.07 5.16
CA GLU A 369 -10.84 -13.31 4.87
C GLU A 369 -10.68 -13.36 3.36
N LEU A 370 -9.59 -12.80 2.84
CA LEU A 370 -9.42 -12.57 1.40
C LEU A 370 -8.04 -12.95 0.91
N ASP A 371 -7.98 -13.77 -0.12
CA ASP A 371 -6.75 -14.01 -0.87
C ASP A 371 -6.54 -12.89 -1.88
N THR A 372 -5.38 -12.25 -1.83
CA THR A 372 -5.02 -11.09 -2.65
C THR A 372 -3.71 -11.32 -3.39
N THR A 373 -3.33 -10.37 -4.25
CA THR A 373 -2.03 -10.37 -4.95
C THR A 373 -0.82 -10.33 -4.01
N VAL A 374 -1.01 -9.99 -2.72
CA VAL A 374 0.05 -9.93 -1.71
C VAL A 374 -0.07 -11.02 -0.64
N GLY A 375 -0.94 -11.98 -0.84
CA GLY A 375 -1.24 -13.07 0.08
C GLY A 375 -2.59 -12.96 0.75
N HIS A 376 -2.80 -13.79 1.77
CA HIS A 376 -4.06 -13.84 2.51
C HIS A 376 -4.16 -12.70 3.52
N ILE A 377 -5.26 -11.95 3.49
CA ILE A 377 -5.54 -10.84 4.41
C ILE A 377 -6.67 -11.23 5.37
N SER A 378 -6.32 -11.24 6.66
CA SER A 378 -7.27 -11.46 7.76
C SER A 378 -6.75 -10.81 9.03
N TRP A 379 -7.57 -9.98 9.68
CA TRP A 379 -7.19 -9.35 10.96
C TRP A 379 -7.47 -10.22 12.18
N LYS A 380 -7.99 -11.45 12.00
CA LYS A 380 -8.36 -12.34 13.12
C LYS A 380 -7.15 -12.97 13.83
N LYS A 381 -6.00 -13.06 13.13
CA LYS A 381 -4.80 -13.75 13.61
C LYS A 381 -3.54 -12.87 13.56
N GLY A 382 -3.69 -11.57 13.58
CA GLY A 382 -2.57 -10.63 13.55
C GLY A 382 -1.77 -10.60 14.87
N PRO A 383 -0.59 -9.98 14.87
CA PRO A 383 0.27 -9.84 16.06
C PRO A 383 -0.39 -8.98 17.15
N VAL A 384 -1.21 -8.04 16.75
CA VAL A 384 -2.06 -7.20 17.60
C VAL A 384 -3.40 -6.97 16.89
N ARG A 385 -4.40 -6.50 17.61
CA ARG A 385 -5.68 -6.12 17.00
C ARG A 385 -5.47 -5.08 15.88
N ASN A 386 -6.26 -5.16 14.81
CA ASN A 386 -6.21 -4.31 13.62
C ASN A 386 -4.99 -4.50 12.71
N VAL A 387 -4.12 -5.45 12.99
CA VAL A 387 -2.94 -5.75 12.18
C VAL A 387 -3.00 -7.14 11.58
N CYS A 388 -2.70 -7.24 10.27
CA CYS A 388 -2.48 -8.48 9.55
C CYS A 388 -1.05 -8.46 8.97
N LYS A 389 -0.34 -9.59 9.00
CA LYS A 389 0.99 -9.69 8.37
C LYS A 389 0.88 -10.21 6.95
N THR A 390 1.79 -9.76 6.10
CA THR A 390 1.94 -10.23 4.72
C THR A 390 3.28 -10.94 4.54
N PRO A 391 3.41 -11.85 3.55
CA PRO A 391 4.68 -12.47 3.19
C PRO A 391 5.77 -11.45 2.88
N LEU A 392 7.01 -11.80 3.23
CA LEU A 392 8.20 -11.00 2.96
C LEU A 392 9.32 -11.92 2.48
N VAL A 393 10.06 -11.52 1.44
CA VAL A 393 11.25 -12.23 0.97
C VAL A 393 12.43 -11.27 0.85
N ALA A 394 13.61 -11.84 0.75
CA ALA A 394 14.85 -11.10 0.57
C ALA A 394 15.14 -10.89 -0.92
N GLY A 395 15.42 -9.64 -1.31
CA GLY A 395 15.79 -9.26 -2.66
C GLY A 395 17.23 -8.75 -2.77
N GLN A 396 17.85 -8.92 -3.93
CA GLN A 396 19.14 -8.31 -4.25
C GLN A 396 19.15 -7.78 -5.67
N TRP A 397 19.69 -6.58 -5.85
CA TRP A 397 19.89 -5.97 -7.14
C TRP A 397 21.13 -6.53 -7.84
N VAL A 398 20.97 -6.89 -9.09
CA VAL A 398 22.04 -7.49 -9.90
C VAL A 398 22.11 -6.83 -11.27
N LYS A 399 23.20 -7.02 -12.01
CA LYS A 399 23.23 -6.74 -13.46
C LYS A 399 22.11 -7.56 -14.11
N GLY A 400 21.25 -6.88 -14.84
CA GLY A 400 20.06 -7.49 -15.36
C GLY A 400 20.28 -8.30 -16.65
N GLU A 401 19.41 -9.28 -16.83
CA GLU A 401 19.24 -9.99 -18.10
C GLU A 401 18.04 -9.43 -18.87
N LYS A 402 17.00 -9.00 -18.15
CA LYS A 402 15.77 -8.45 -18.71
C LYS A 402 15.73 -6.91 -18.67
N HIS A 403 16.19 -6.33 -17.58
CA HIS A 403 16.31 -4.88 -17.40
C HIS A 403 17.77 -4.51 -17.18
N LYS A 404 18.09 -3.22 -17.12
CA LYS A 404 19.45 -2.78 -16.80
C LYS A 404 19.94 -3.33 -15.47
N TYR A 405 19.05 -3.37 -14.49
CA TYR A 405 19.24 -4.00 -13.18
C TYR A 405 18.00 -4.83 -12.87
N ASP A 406 18.18 -6.08 -12.48
CA ASP A 406 17.10 -6.95 -12.05
C ASP A 406 17.10 -7.10 -10.52
N LEU A 407 15.91 -7.01 -9.91
CA LEU A 407 15.69 -7.33 -8.51
C LEU A 407 15.25 -8.78 -8.41
N ILE A 408 16.07 -9.61 -7.77
CA ILE A 408 15.85 -11.05 -7.69
C ILE A 408 15.68 -11.53 -6.25
N VAL A 409 14.89 -12.57 -6.04
CA VAL A 409 14.71 -13.20 -4.73
C VAL A 409 15.95 -14.03 -4.39
N VAL A 410 16.57 -13.76 -3.23
CA VAL A 410 17.79 -14.45 -2.76
C VAL A 410 17.59 -15.25 -1.46
N ALA A 411 16.49 -15.03 -0.75
CA ALA A 411 16.03 -15.88 0.35
C ALA A 411 14.51 -15.69 0.55
N ASN A 412 13.84 -16.72 1.10
CA ASN A 412 12.40 -16.79 1.30
C ASN A 412 12.02 -17.43 2.64
N THR A 413 12.80 -17.19 3.68
CA THR A 413 12.64 -17.83 5.00
C THR A 413 11.21 -17.66 5.55
N GLU A 414 10.61 -16.48 5.37
CA GLU A 414 9.26 -16.15 5.86
C GLU A 414 8.13 -16.45 4.86
N ALA A 415 8.47 -16.88 3.63
CA ALA A 415 7.49 -17.10 2.55
C ALA A 415 8.00 -18.18 1.59
N ALA A 416 8.07 -19.42 2.06
CA ALA A 416 8.65 -20.55 1.34
C ALA A 416 7.97 -20.86 0.00
N GLU A 417 6.74 -20.42 -0.19
CA GLU A 417 5.98 -20.53 -1.43
C GLU A 417 6.49 -19.62 -2.56
N ILE A 418 7.29 -18.59 -2.24
CA ILE A 418 7.90 -17.69 -3.24
C ILE A 418 9.29 -18.24 -3.58
N PRO A 419 9.58 -18.62 -4.85
CA PRO A 419 10.82 -19.28 -5.20
C PRO A 419 12.05 -18.37 -5.12
N VAL A 420 13.15 -18.91 -4.60
CA VAL A 420 14.47 -18.27 -4.61
C VAL A 420 15.10 -18.42 -6.00
N ALA A 421 15.57 -17.32 -6.59
CA ALA A 421 16.23 -17.33 -7.89
C ALA A 421 17.69 -17.79 -7.81
N ARG A 422 18.44 -17.27 -6.83
CA ARG A 422 19.82 -17.66 -6.54
C ARG A 422 20.24 -17.22 -5.13
N LYS A 423 21.43 -17.62 -4.69
CA LYS A 423 22.03 -17.12 -3.45
C LYS A 423 22.48 -15.66 -3.57
N ALA A 424 22.44 -14.94 -2.45
CA ALA A 424 23.00 -13.61 -2.36
C ALA A 424 24.51 -13.61 -2.59
N ILE A 425 25.02 -12.52 -3.13
CA ILE A 425 26.46 -12.28 -3.33
C ILE A 425 26.94 -11.09 -2.53
N GLU A 426 28.23 -11.04 -2.25
CA GLU A 426 28.92 -9.87 -1.73
C GLU A 426 28.83 -8.71 -2.74
N ILE A 427 28.86 -7.46 -2.24
CA ILE A 427 28.86 -6.26 -3.10
C ILE A 427 30.13 -6.27 -3.96
N PRO A 428 30.01 -6.14 -5.28
CA PRO A 428 31.16 -6.01 -6.16
C PRO A 428 31.74 -4.58 -6.09
N TYR A 429 33.09 -4.47 -6.02
CA TYR A 429 33.80 -3.19 -5.94
C TYR A 429 34.72 -2.97 -7.13
#